data_1d948f779789b7a1f399149ae628b88a
#
_entry.id   1d948f779789b7a1f399149ae628b88a
#
_cell.length_a   1.000
_cell.length_b   1.000
_cell.length_c   1.000
_cell.angle_alpha   90.00
_cell.angle_beta   90.00
_cell.angle_gamma   90.00
#
_symmetry.space_group_name_H-M   'P 1'
#
loop_
_entity.id
_entity.type
_entity.pdbx_description
1 polymer ?
#
loop_
_entity_poly.entity_id
_entity_poly.type
_entity_poly.pdbx_seq_one_letter_code
_entity_poly.pdbx_strand_id
1 'polypeptide(L)'
;MAAADVVIGPATPADLAGVAGIFAHYVTGSLVTFEENPPAVADWQHRLDDLAGLGLPFLVARAGGEVAGYAYAGPWRRQPAYRHTVEDSVYLAAGRTGQGLGRALLGPLLARCGQAGARQVVAVIADAGADSEASIALHRSFGFAHAGRLARVGHKHGRWIDTVLMQRDLPTMA
;
A
#
# COMPACT_ATOMS: atom_id res chain seq x y z
N MET A 1 -8.59 25.14 -12.70
CA MET A 1 -9.46 23.99 -12.35
C MET A 1 -9.33 23.80 -10.85
N ALA A 2 -10.45 23.87 -10.12
CA ALA A 2 -10.45 23.55 -8.68
C ALA A 2 -9.95 22.11 -8.51
N ALA A 3 -9.04 21.89 -7.55
CA ALA A 3 -8.66 20.55 -7.14
C ALA A 3 -9.96 19.82 -6.74
N ALA A 4 -10.27 18.72 -7.39
CA ALA A 4 -11.42 17.92 -6.99
C ALA A 4 -11.22 17.54 -5.52
N ASP A 5 -12.24 17.79 -4.69
CA ASP A 5 -12.20 17.44 -3.27
C ASP A 5 -11.89 15.95 -3.13
N VAL A 6 -10.74 15.64 -2.56
CA VAL A 6 -10.32 14.27 -2.30
C VAL A 6 -10.86 13.85 -0.95
N VAL A 7 -11.63 12.77 -0.94
CA VAL A 7 -12.16 12.16 0.29
C VAL A 7 -11.43 10.85 0.56
N ILE A 8 -10.81 10.74 1.74
CA ILE A 8 -10.20 9.50 2.22
C ILE A 8 -11.19 8.79 3.16
N GLY A 9 -11.45 7.53 2.89
CA GLY A 9 -12.35 6.71 3.71
C GLY A 9 -12.09 5.22 3.58
N PRO A 10 -12.78 4.40 4.39
CA PRO A 10 -12.71 2.95 4.26
C PRO A 10 -13.11 2.50 2.84
N ALA A 11 -12.43 1.48 2.34
CA ALA A 11 -12.82 0.82 1.10
C ALA A 11 -14.16 0.10 1.29
N THR A 12 -14.97 0.12 0.23
CA THR A 12 -16.24 -0.60 0.16
C THR A 12 -16.25 -1.49 -1.08
N PRO A 13 -17.16 -2.46 -1.20
CA PRO A 13 -17.28 -3.28 -2.41
C PRO A 13 -17.42 -2.45 -3.70
N ALA A 14 -18.05 -1.28 -3.62
CA ALA A 14 -18.22 -0.38 -4.77
C ALA A 14 -16.90 0.21 -5.31
N ASP A 15 -15.85 0.27 -4.49
CA ASP A 15 -14.53 0.80 -4.87
C ASP A 15 -13.66 -0.23 -5.58
N LEU A 16 -13.95 -1.53 -5.43
CA LEU A 16 -13.02 -2.60 -5.78
C LEU A 16 -12.73 -2.71 -7.28
N ALA A 17 -13.66 -2.31 -8.14
CA ALA A 17 -13.38 -2.21 -9.57
C ALA A 17 -12.31 -1.15 -9.87
N GLY A 18 -12.36 0.01 -9.21
CA GLY A 18 -11.35 1.05 -9.31
C GLY A 18 -9.99 0.62 -8.73
N VAL A 19 -10.01 -0.05 -7.57
CA VAL A 19 -8.81 -0.64 -6.94
C VAL A 19 -8.13 -1.65 -7.87
N ALA A 20 -8.91 -2.59 -8.42
CA ALA A 20 -8.42 -3.60 -9.36
C ALA A 20 -7.82 -2.96 -10.62
N GLY A 21 -8.48 -1.93 -11.17
CA GLY A 21 -7.98 -1.20 -12.33
C GLY A 21 -6.65 -0.48 -12.08
N ILE A 22 -6.50 0.17 -10.92
CA ILE A 22 -5.25 0.81 -10.53
C ILE A 22 -4.14 -0.25 -10.40
N PHE A 23 -4.39 -1.35 -9.72
CA PHE A 23 -3.36 -2.37 -9.53
C PHE A 23 -2.99 -3.09 -10.83
N ALA A 24 -3.96 -3.37 -11.70
CA ALA A 24 -3.72 -3.98 -13.02
C ALA A 24 -2.76 -3.13 -13.87
N HIS A 25 -2.85 -1.81 -13.81
CA HIS A 25 -1.90 -0.91 -14.47
C HIS A 25 -0.46 -1.17 -14.03
N TYR A 26 -0.22 -1.34 -12.72
CA TYR A 26 1.12 -1.64 -12.20
C TYR A 26 1.57 -3.07 -12.48
N VAL A 27 0.66 -4.04 -12.44
CA VAL A 27 0.99 -5.44 -12.75
C VAL A 27 1.49 -5.58 -14.17
N THR A 28 0.81 -4.96 -15.13
CA THR A 28 1.13 -5.11 -16.56
C THR A 28 2.21 -4.16 -17.05
N GLY A 29 2.28 -2.95 -16.49
CA GLY A 29 3.10 -1.86 -17.02
C GLY A 29 4.32 -1.47 -16.20
N SER A 30 4.57 -2.10 -15.03
CA SER A 30 5.65 -1.68 -14.15
C SER A 30 6.34 -2.82 -13.42
N LEU A 31 7.41 -2.47 -12.69
CA LEU A 31 8.17 -3.37 -11.81
C LEU A 31 7.90 -3.14 -10.32
N VAL A 32 6.98 -2.23 -9.96
CA VAL A 32 6.72 -1.85 -8.55
C VAL A 32 5.93 -2.92 -7.78
N THR A 33 5.39 -3.91 -8.46
CA THR A 33 4.77 -5.10 -7.86
C THR A 33 5.31 -6.36 -8.53
N PHE A 34 5.42 -7.44 -7.77
CA PHE A 34 5.86 -8.75 -8.28
C PHE A 34 4.72 -9.65 -8.75
N GLU A 35 3.47 -9.17 -8.68
CA GLU A 35 2.36 -9.86 -9.34
C GLU A 35 2.56 -9.85 -10.86
N GLU A 36 2.32 -10.98 -11.49
CA GLU A 36 2.41 -11.17 -12.95
C GLU A 36 1.04 -11.18 -13.62
N ASN A 37 -0.01 -11.53 -12.87
CA ASN A 37 -1.39 -11.56 -13.35
C ASN A 37 -2.23 -10.61 -12.48
N PRO A 38 -2.99 -9.68 -13.09
CA PRO A 38 -3.86 -8.79 -12.32
C PRO A 38 -4.94 -9.59 -11.56
N PRO A 39 -5.06 -9.42 -10.24
CA PRO A 39 -6.16 -10.02 -9.48
C PRO A 39 -7.52 -9.52 -9.98
N ALA A 40 -8.50 -10.41 -9.99
CA ALA A 40 -9.88 -10.06 -10.33
C ALA A 40 -10.55 -9.26 -9.18
N VAL A 41 -11.67 -8.61 -9.46
CA VAL A 41 -12.45 -7.88 -8.43
C VAL A 41 -12.85 -8.82 -7.28
N ALA A 42 -13.13 -10.09 -7.56
CA ALA A 42 -13.46 -11.09 -6.53
C ALA A 42 -12.28 -11.34 -5.57
N ASP A 43 -11.04 -11.33 -6.05
CA ASP A 43 -9.84 -11.49 -5.20
C ASP A 43 -9.67 -10.27 -4.28
N TRP A 44 -10.00 -9.08 -4.77
CA TRP A 44 -10.02 -7.87 -3.96
C TRP A 44 -11.15 -7.88 -2.93
N GLN A 45 -12.31 -8.47 -3.25
CA GLN A 45 -13.38 -8.66 -2.26
C GLN A 45 -12.92 -9.59 -1.13
N HIS A 46 -12.31 -10.73 -1.46
CA HIS A 46 -11.76 -11.64 -0.44
C HIS A 46 -10.73 -10.92 0.44
N ARG A 47 -9.83 -10.13 -0.16
CA ARG A 47 -8.85 -9.34 0.60
C ARG A 47 -9.52 -8.31 1.53
N LEU A 48 -10.55 -7.60 1.04
CA LEU A 48 -11.31 -6.66 1.87
C LEU A 48 -11.93 -7.35 3.08
N ASP A 49 -12.57 -8.52 2.86
CA ASP A 49 -13.22 -9.29 3.90
C ASP A 49 -12.21 -9.85 4.91
N ASP A 50 -11.09 -10.38 4.44
CA ASP A 50 -10.00 -10.91 5.28
C ASP A 50 -9.42 -9.80 6.18
N LEU A 51 -9.11 -8.63 5.61
CA LEU A 51 -8.58 -7.51 6.37
C LEU A 51 -9.60 -6.97 7.38
N ALA A 52 -10.88 -6.91 7.02
CA ALA A 52 -11.96 -6.53 7.93
C ALA A 52 -12.08 -7.53 9.08
N GLY A 53 -11.98 -8.84 8.81
CA GLY A 53 -11.98 -9.88 9.84
C GLY A 53 -10.80 -9.79 10.82
N LEU A 54 -9.68 -9.24 10.38
CA LEU A 54 -8.50 -8.98 11.20
C LEU A 54 -8.52 -7.59 11.88
N GLY A 55 -9.51 -6.76 11.60
CA GLY A 55 -9.57 -5.37 12.07
C GLY A 55 -8.52 -4.45 11.44
N LEU A 56 -7.91 -4.86 10.32
CA LEU A 56 -6.87 -4.10 9.63
C LEU A 56 -7.46 -3.13 8.60
N PRO A 57 -6.84 -1.96 8.41
CA PRO A 57 -7.39 -0.93 7.55
C PRO A 57 -7.18 -1.21 6.06
N PHE A 58 -8.22 -0.89 5.28
CA PHE A 58 -8.18 -0.73 3.84
C PHE A 58 -8.86 0.60 3.49
N LEU A 59 -8.10 1.55 2.95
CA LEU A 59 -8.54 2.92 2.66
C LEU A 59 -8.52 3.20 1.17
N VAL A 60 -9.42 4.06 0.72
CA VAL A 60 -9.43 4.61 -0.64
C VAL A 60 -9.45 6.13 -0.61
N ALA A 61 -8.80 6.73 -1.59
CA ALA A 61 -8.91 8.14 -1.93
C ALA A 61 -9.87 8.27 -3.11
N ARG A 62 -10.98 8.98 -2.93
CA ARG A 62 -11.96 9.26 -3.97
C ARG A 62 -11.85 10.69 -4.42
N ALA A 63 -11.80 10.92 -5.72
CA ALA A 63 -11.79 12.24 -6.35
C ALA A 63 -12.85 12.27 -7.45
N GLY A 64 -13.83 13.16 -7.35
CA GLY A 64 -14.93 13.23 -8.31
C GLY A 64 -15.76 11.94 -8.40
N GLY A 65 -15.84 11.16 -7.31
CA GLY A 65 -16.57 9.89 -7.27
C GLY A 65 -15.77 8.67 -7.74
N GLU A 66 -14.57 8.85 -8.28
CA GLU A 66 -13.69 7.77 -8.75
C GLU A 66 -12.58 7.47 -7.74
N VAL A 67 -12.09 6.23 -7.72
CA VAL A 67 -10.94 5.84 -6.92
C VAL A 67 -9.66 6.40 -7.54
N ALA A 68 -9.03 7.36 -6.86
CA ALA A 68 -7.77 8.00 -7.26
C ALA A 68 -6.53 7.34 -6.65
N GLY A 69 -6.71 6.46 -5.67
CA GLY A 69 -5.68 5.70 -5.00
C GLY A 69 -6.22 4.91 -3.84
N TYR A 70 -5.42 4.02 -3.31
CA TYR A 70 -5.79 3.21 -2.15
C TYR A 70 -4.56 2.81 -1.34
N ALA A 71 -4.80 2.45 -0.08
CA ALA A 71 -3.79 1.88 0.80
C ALA A 71 -4.43 0.85 1.74
N TYR A 72 -3.71 -0.20 2.05
CA TYR A 72 -4.12 -1.18 3.05
C TYR A 72 -2.92 -1.71 3.83
N ALA A 73 -3.19 -2.32 4.97
CA ALA A 73 -2.19 -3.05 5.73
C ALA A 73 -2.62 -4.50 5.91
N GLY A 74 -1.70 -5.42 5.70
CA GLY A 74 -1.91 -6.85 5.90
C GLY A 74 -0.91 -7.43 6.90
N PRO A 75 -1.11 -8.66 7.40
CA PRO A 75 -0.15 -9.35 8.26
C PRO A 75 1.21 -9.49 7.57
N TRP A 76 2.29 -9.13 8.27
CA TRP A 76 3.65 -9.29 7.75
C TRP A 76 4.02 -10.75 7.48
N ARG A 77 3.68 -11.64 8.41
CA ARG A 77 3.95 -13.08 8.34
C ARG A 77 2.83 -13.86 9.05
N ARG A 78 2.70 -15.15 8.73
CA ARG A 78 1.64 -16.01 9.27
C ARG A 78 1.90 -16.50 10.70
N GLN A 79 3.16 -16.52 11.15
CA GLN A 79 3.50 -17.04 12.47
C GLN A 79 2.95 -16.11 13.57
N PRO A 80 2.34 -16.65 14.65
CA PRO A 80 1.66 -15.87 15.68
C PRO A 80 2.53 -14.82 16.38
N ALA A 81 3.85 -15.02 16.45
CA ALA A 81 4.77 -14.06 17.05
C ALA A 81 4.85 -12.74 16.25
N TYR A 82 4.48 -12.74 14.96
CA TYR A 82 4.43 -11.54 14.12
C TYR A 82 3.08 -10.79 14.16
N ARG A 83 2.13 -11.19 15.03
CA ARG A 83 0.76 -10.62 15.07
C ARG A 83 0.68 -9.11 15.25
N HIS A 84 1.73 -8.47 15.75
CA HIS A 84 1.81 -7.01 15.94
C HIS A 84 2.59 -6.29 14.84
N THR A 85 2.97 -7.00 13.78
CA THR A 85 3.67 -6.44 12.62
C THR A 85 2.80 -6.55 11.39
N VAL A 86 2.65 -5.44 10.67
CA VAL A 86 1.90 -5.37 9.42
C VAL A 86 2.81 -4.89 8.28
N GLU A 87 2.45 -5.26 7.07
CA GLU A 87 3.00 -4.71 5.83
C GLU A 87 2.00 -3.74 5.22
N ASP A 88 2.45 -2.55 4.83
CA ASP A 88 1.61 -1.59 4.14
C ASP A 88 1.78 -1.67 2.62
N SER A 89 0.73 -1.24 1.93
CA SER A 89 0.70 -1.10 0.47
C SER A 89 -0.01 0.21 0.11
N VAL A 90 0.58 0.98 -0.79
CA VAL A 90 0.01 2.25 -1.27
C VAL A 90 0.13 2.31 -2.78
N TYR A 91 -1.00 2.50 -3.48
CA TYR A 91 -1.04 2.62 -4.93
C TYR A 91 -1.91 3.81 -5.35
N LEU A 92 -1.47 4.54 -6.35
CA LEU A 92 -2.18 5.70 -6.89
C LEU A 92 -2.57 5.45 -8.35
N ALA A 93 -3.69 5.99 -8.77
CA ALA A 93 -4.08 5.95 -10.17
C ALA A 93 -3.05 6.66 -11.05
N ALA A 94 -2.91 6.20 -12.30
CA ALA A 94 -2.02 6.80 -13.28
C ALA A 94 -2.29 8.31 -13.42
N GLY A 95 -1.22 9.11 -13.43
CA GLY A 95 -1.33 10.57 -13.49
C GLY A 95 -1.75 11.27 -12.20
N ARG A 96 -1.91 10.54 -11.08
CA ARG A 96 -2.26 11.09 -9.76
C ARG A 96 -1.08 11.17 -8.79
N THR A 97 0.12 10.80 -9.22
CA THR A 97 1.34 10.95 -8.43
C THR A 97 1.73 12.44 -8.27
N GLY A 98 2.47 12.76 -7.21
CA GLY A 98 2.90 14.15 -6.95
C GLY A 98 1.80 15.10 -6.45
N GLN A 99 0.57 14.64 -6.24
CA GLN A 99 -0.57 15.45 -5.79
C GLN A 99 -0.86 15.33 -4.29
N GLY A 100 0.04 14.74 -3.52
CA GLY A 100 -0.14 14.56 -2.06
C GLY A 100 -1.02 13.38 -1.65
N LEU A 101 -1.59 12.62 -2.59
CA LEU A 101 -2.50 11.51 -2.30
C LEU A 101 -1.84 10.39 -1.47
N GLY A 102 -0.56 10.07 -1.74
CA GLY A 102 0.18 9.09 -0.95
C GLY A 102 0.26 9.47 0.51
N ARG A 103 0.53 10.77 0.80
CA ARG A 103 0.52 11.28 2.18
C ARG A 103 -0.88 11.21 2.80
N ALA A 104 -1.90 11.59 2.04
CA ALA A 104 -3.29 11.60 2.50
C ALA A 104 -3.79 10.18 2.84
N LEU A 105 -3.26 9.15 2.18
CA LEU A 105 -3.58 7.74 2.45
C LEU A 105 -2.73 7.15 3.58
N LEU A 106 -1.40 7.33 3.53
CA LEU A 106 -0.48 6.66 4.45
C LEU A 106 -0.64 7.13 5.90
N GLY A 107 -0.84 8.43 6.14
CA GLY A 107 -1.04 8.96 7.49
C GLY A 107 -2.21 8.31 8.23
N PRO A 108 -3.44 8.38 7.70
CA PRO A 108 -4.60 7.68 8.29
C PRO A 108 -4.45 6.16 8.36
N LEU A 109 -3.78 5.54 7.39
CA LEU A 109 -3.49 4.10 7.42
C LEU A 109 -2.69 3.73 8.67
N LEU A 110 -1.57 4.42 8.92
CA LEU A 110 -0.69 4.17 10.06
C LEU A 110 -1.41 4.39 11.39
N ALA A 111 -2.23 5.45 11.50
CA ALA A 111 -3.03 5.69 12.69
C ALA A 111 -3.99 4.53 12.97
N ARG A 112 -4.69 4.04 11.94
CA ARG A 112 -5.61 2.89 12.06
C ARG A 112 -4.88 1.58 12.33
N CYS A 113 -3.68 1.36 11.81
CA CYS A 113 -2.84 0.21 12.18
C CYS A 113 -2.52 0.20 13.67
N GLY A 114 -2.14 1.35 14.24
CA GLY A 114 -1.89 1.49 15.68
C GLY A 114 -3.14 1.20 16.51
N GLN A 115 -4.31 1.71 16.09
CA GLN A 115 -5.60 1.42 16.74
C GLN A 115 -5.97 -0.08 16.67
N ALA A 116 -5.61 -0.75 15.59
CA ALA A 116 -5.80 -2.20 15.42
C ALA A 116 -4.80 -3.06 16.22
N GLY A 117 -3.88 -2.44 16.97
CA GLY A 117 -2.91 -3.14 17.81
C GLY A 117 -1.57 -3.45 17.15
N ALA A 118 -1.33 -2.98 15.92
CA ALA A 118 -0.01 -3.08 15.31
C ALA A 118 1.00 -2.20 16.06
N ARG A 119 2.24 -2.68 16.14
CA ARG A 119 3.37 -1.98 16.76
C ARG A 119 4.48 -1.70 15.77
N GLN A 120 4.53 -2.46 14.69
CA GLN A 120 5.53 -2.35 13.63
C GLN A 120 4.83 -2.31 12.29
N VAL A 121 5.29 -1.45 11.40
CA VAL A 121 4.90 -1.45 9.99
C VAL A 121 6.15 -1.64 9.14
N VAL A 122 6.09 -2.59 8.24
CA VAL A 122 7.13 -2.86 7.23
C VAL A 122 6.62 -2.41 5.87
N ALA A 123 7.42 -1.64 5.17
CA ALA A 123 7.21 -1.34 3.75
C ALA A 123 8.18 -2.18 2.92
N VAL A 124 7.64 -2.88 1.93
CA VAL A 124 8.40 -3.69 0.97
C VAL A 124 8.34 -2.98 -0.39
N ILE A 125 9.46 -2.41 -0.82
CA ILE A 125 9.52 -1.54 -1.98
C ILE A 125 10.41 -2.19 -3.05
N ALA A 126 9.82 -2.55 -4.19
CA ALA A 126 10.59 -3.03 -5.34
C ALA A 126 11.48 -1.89 -5.87
N ASP A 127 12.75 -2.16 -6.10
CA ASP A 127 13.70 -1.16 -6.63
C ASP A 127 13.51 -1.01 -8.14
N ALA A 128 12.58 -0.16 -8.50
CA ALA A 128 12.10 0.05 -9.87
C ALA A 128 12.40 1.46 -10.42
N GLY A 129 13.43 2.14 -9.90
CA GLY A 129 13.83 3.47 -10.34
C GLY A 129 13.00 4.60 -9.69
N ALA A 130 12.53 5.57 -10.48
CA ALA A 130 11.89 6.77 -9.95
C ALA A 130 10.65 6.50 -9.08
N ASP A 131 9.86 5.47 -9.40
CA ASP A 131 8.68 5.09 -8.60
C ASP A 131 9.08 4.57 -7.22
N SER A 132 10.17 3.81 -7.13
CA SER A 132 10.71 3.35 -5.84
C SER A 132 11.28 4.50 -5.02
N GLU A 133 11.97 5.45 -5.65
CA GLU A 133 12.48 6.66 -4.97
C GLU A 133 11.35 7.49 -4.37
N ALA A 134 10.25 7.69 -5.09
CA ALA A 134 9.07 8.37 -4.60
C ALA A 134 8.43 7.65 -3.41
N SER A 135 8.32 6.32 -3.47
CA SER A 135 7.81 5.49 -2.37
C SER A 135 8.73 5.57 -1.14
N ILE A 136 10.05 5.44 -1.31
CA ILE A 136 11.04 5.57 -0.23
C ILE A 136 10.95 6.95 0.43
N ALA A 137 10.86 8.03 -0.37
CA ALA A 137 10.72 9.39 0.14
C ALA A 137 9.41 9.57 0.92
N LEU A 138 8.30 9.03 0.42
CA LEU A 138 7.01 9.04 1.13
C LEU A 138 7.14 8.37 2.50
N HIS A 139 7.62 7.13 2.56
CA HIS A 139 7.76 6.37 3.81
C HIS A 139 8.73 7.05 4.78
N ARG A 140 9.87 7.54 4.29
CA ARG A 140 10.82 8.32 5.11
C ARG A 140 10.16 9.54 5.74
N SER A 141 9.30 10.24 5.02
CA SER A 141 8.58 11.42 5.52
C SER A 141 7.61 11.09 6.68
N PHE A 142 7.25 9.81 6.84
CA PHE A 142 6.45 9.29 7.94
C PHE A 142 7.30 8.57 9.01
N GLY A 143 8.62 8.74 9.00
CA GLY A 143 9.51 8.19 10.03
C GLY A 143 9.89 6.74 9.83
N PHE A 144 9.69 6.16 8.64
CA PHE A 144 10.26 4.86 8.32
C PHE A 144 11.77 4.96 8.17
N ALA A 145 12.50 4.06 8.83
CA ALA A 145 13.92 3.87 8.66
C ALA A 145 14.22 2.75 7.66
N HIS A 146 15.35 2.83 6.99
CA HIS A 146 15.85 1.73 6.16
C HIS A 146 16.15 0.52 7.04
N ALA A 147 15.57 -0.63 6.73
CA ALA A 147 15.70 -1.87 7.50
C ALA A 147 16.55 -2.93 6.76
N GLY A 148 16.69 -2.82 5.45
CA GLY A 148 17.51 -3.75 4.69
C GLY A 148 17.24 -3.71 3.19
N ARG A 149 18.03 -4.49 2.44
CA ARG A 149 17.88 -4.70 1.00
C ARG A 149 18.03 -6.18 0.69
N LEU A 150 17.14 -6.71 -0.11
CA LEU A 150 17.23 -8.07 -0.63
C LEU A 150 17.59 -7.98 -2.11
N ALA A 151 18.79 -8.48 -2.47
CA ALA A 151 19.28 -8.40 -3.83
C ALA A 151 18.64 -9.49 -4.71
N ARG A 152 18.11 -9.07 -5.86
CA ARG A 152 17.62 -9.96 -6.92
C ARG A 152 16.62 -11.02 -6.44
N VAL A 153 15.69 -10.62 -5.55
CA VAL A 153 14.66 -11.53 -5.00
C VAL A 153 13.43 -11.66 -5.87
N GLY A 154 13.17 -10.69 -6.76
CA GLY A 154 12.09 -10.72 -7.73
C GLY A 154 12.62 -10.85 -9.15
N HIS A 155 11.85 -11.52 -10.02
CA HIS A 155 12.13 -11.57 -11.45
C HIS A 155 10.84 -11.29 -12.21
N LYS A 156 10.81 -10.20 -12.99
CA LYS A 156 9.61 -9.77 -13.73
C LYS A 156 10.02 -9.06 -15.02
N HIS A 157 9.29 -9.29 -16.11
CA HIS A 157 9.58 -8.73 -17.43
C HIS A 157 11.03 -8.93 -17.86
N GLY A 158 11.62 -10.12 -17.58
CA GLY A 158 12.99 -10.46 -17.92
C GLY A 158 14.07 -9.77 -17.08
N ARG A 159 13.69 -9.10 -15.97
CA ARG A 159 14.63 -8.37 -15.09
C ARG A 159 14.61 -8.91 -13.67
N TRP A 160 15.79 -9.03 -13.09
CA TRP A 160 15.95 -9.25 -11.66
C TRP A 160 15.81 -7.92 -10.90
N ILE A 161 15.06 -7.93 -9.82
CA ILE A 161 14.68 -6.74 -9.07
C ILE A 161 15.03 -6.96 -7.61
N ASP A 162 15.67 -5.95 -7.03
CA ASP A 162 15.95 -5.90 -5.60
C ASP A 162 14.70 -5.39 -4.85
N THR A 163 14.66 -5.63 -3.56
CA THR A 163 13.64 -5.10 -2.67
C THR A 163 14.28 -4.31 -1.55
N VAL A 164 13.85 -3.08 -1.35
CA VAL A 164 14.19 -2.25 -0.20
C VAL A 164 13.15 -2.49 0.89
N LEU A 165 13.61 -2.75 2.10
CA LEU A 165 12.79 -2.88 3.28
C LEU A 165 12.91 -1.61 4.13
N MET A 166 11.80 -1.03 4.51
CA MET A 166 11.71 0.06 5.47
C MET A 166 10.81 -0.33 6.62
N GLN A 167 11.05 0.22 7.79
CA GLN A 167 10.31 -0.15 9.01
C GLN A 167 10.03 1.08 9.86
N ARG A 168 8.87 1.07 10.50
CA ARG A 168 8.47 2.11 11.45
C ARG A 168 7.82 1.50 12.69
N ASP A 169 8.22 2.02 13.87
CA ASP A 169 7.51 1.79 15.14
C ASP A 169 6.20 2.60 15.16
N LEU A 170 5.14 1.99 15.64
CA LEU A 170 3.91 2.69 15.98
C LEU A 170 3.83 2.89 17.51
N PRO A 171 3.48 4.11 17.99
CA PRO A 171 3.36 4.36 19.41
C PRO A 171 2.29 3.46 20.04
N THR A 172 2.53 3.02 21.26
CA THR A 172 1.49 2.37 22.05
C THR A 172 0.43 3.39 22.39
N MET A 173 -0.82 3.13 21.97
CA MET A 173 -1.95 3.92 22.47
C MET A 173 -2.07 3.66 23.97
N ALA A 174 -1.94 4.71 24.76
CA ALA A 174 -2.11 4.66 26.20
C ALA A 174 -3.57 4.41 26.56
#